data_1a98af4b6a73ac220197770cf85e88e8
#
_entry.id   1a98af4b6a73ac220197770cf85e88e8
#
_cell.length_a   1.000
_cell.length_b   1.000
_cell.length_c   1.000
_cell.angle_alpha   90.00
_cell.angle_beta   90.00
_cell.angle_gamma   90.00
#
_symmetry.space_group_name_H-M   'P 1'
#
loop_
_entity.id
_entity.type
_entity.pdbx_description
1 polymer ?
#
loop_
_entity_poly.entity_id
_entity_poly.type
_entity_poly.pdbx_seq_one_letter_code
_entity_poly.pdbx_strand_id
1 'polypeptide(L)'
;MYSKILTLMVLASNAIFVGGLVMVAAAVVPAFRTVPAQVYIWMHQVLDRYIERYMPFTAGFTILTGLGLAFLQPGTWPRVLVLAGVLFTATVSAISQFGNVPLNKRVHAWNPEAPPPPGEIARLLASWRRLHLVRTGSSILALLSFVGATLVR
;
A
#
# COMPACT_ATOMS: atom_id res chain seq x y z
N MET A 1 -13.42 -15.13 -22.22
CA MET A 1 -12.75 -15.94 -21.18
C MET A 1 -11.60 -15.17 -20.53
N TYR A 2 -10.61 -14.69 -21.26
CA TYR A 2 -9.43 -13.97 -20.72
C TYR A 2 -9.76 -12.73 -19.89
N SER A 3 -10.74 -11.91 -20.32
CA SER A 3 -11.17 -10.72 -19.56
C SER A 3 -11.69 -11.07 -18.16
N LYS A 4 -12.43 -12.17 -18.01
CA LYS A 4 -12.94 -12.62 -16.68
C LYS A 4 -11.79 -13.08 -15.76
N ILE A 5 -10.80 -13.78 -16.33
CA ILE A 5 -9.61 -14.23 -15.58
C ILE A 5 -8.81 -13.01 -15.09
N LEU A 6 -8.50 -12.06 -15.96
CA LEU A 6 -7.79 -10.84 -15.58
C LEU A 6 -8.58 -10.00 -14.56
N THR A 7 -9.92 -9.94 -14.68
CA THR A 7 -10.76 -9.28 -13.67
C THR A 7 -10.60 -9.94 -12.29
N LEU A 8 -10.65 -11.26 -12.23
CA LEU A 8 -10.45 -11.98 -10.96
C LEU A 8 -9.05 -11.74 -10.40
N MET A 9 -8.02 -11.80 -11.24
CA MET A 9 -6.63 -11.60 -10.83
C MET A 9 -6.40 -10.19 -10.26
N VAL A 10 -6.88 -9.14 -10.96
CA VAL A 10 -6.71 -7.76 -10.51
C VAL A 10 -7.48 -7.48 -9.22
N LEU A 11 -8.71 -7.99 -9.10
CA LEU A 11 -9.50 -7.81 -7.88
C LEU A 11 -8.88 -8.54 -6.69
N ALA A 12 -8.46 -9.80 -6.87
CA ALA A 12 -7.85 -10.58 -5.80
C ALA A 12 -6.53 -9.97 -5.33
N SER A 13 -5.63 -9.63 -6.26
CA SER A 13 -4.34 -9.02 -5.90
C SER A 13 -4.51 -7.64 -5.25
N ASN A 14 -5.42 -6.81 -5.78
CA ASN A 14 -5.67 -5.49 -5.20
C ASN A 14 -6.35 -5.60 -3.83
N ALA A 15 -7.27 -6.54 -3.61
CA ALA A 15 -7.89 -6.77 -2.31
C ALA A 15 -6.85 -7.18 -1.24
N ILE A 16 -5.89 -8.06 -1.58
CA ILE A 16 -4.76 -8.42 -0.70
C ILE A 16 -3.92 -7.17 -0.40
N PHE A 17 -3.62 -6.37 -1.41
CA PHE A 17 -2.83 -5.15 -1.26
C PHE A 17 -3.51 -4.12 -0.36
N VAL A 18 -4.80 -3.83 -0.59
CA VAL A 18 -5.61 -2.91 0.24
C VAL A 18 -5.74 -3.44 1.66
N GLY A 19 -6.05 -4.74 1.82
CA GLY A 19 -6.19 -5.38 3.13
C GLY A 19 -4.93 -5.22 3.98
N GLY A 20 -3.75 -5.42 3.39
CA GLY A 20 -2.47 -5.19 4.06
C GLY A 20 -2.28 -3.74 4.52
N LEU A 21 -2.58 -2.77 3.65
CA LEU A 21 -2.47 -1.34 4.00
C LEU A 21 -3.47 -0.93 5.09
N VAL A 22 -4.72 -1.40 5.00
CA VAL A 22 -5.77 -1.12 5.99
C VAL A 22 -5.39 -1.74 7.34
N MET A 23 -4.92 -2.97 7.36
CA MET A 23 -4.47 -3.64 8.59
C MET A 23 -3.34 -2.86 9.28
N VAL A 24 -2.36 -2.40 8.53
CA VAL A 24 -1.27 -1.57 9.07
C VAL A 24 -1.81 -0.25 9.62
N ALA A 25 -2.72 0.43 8.91
CA ALA A 25 -3.31 1.69 9.36
C ALA A 25 -4.16 1.52 10.63
N ALA A 26 -4.96 0.45 10.71
CA ALA A 26 -5.95 0.23 11.76
C ALA A 26 -5.39 -0.45 13.01
N ALA A 27 -4.34 -1.27 12.87
CA ALA A 27 -3.81 -2.06 13.97
C ALA A 27 -2.33 -1.73 14.27
N VAL A 28 -1.44 -1.81 13.27
CA VAL A 28 0.01 -1.68 13.53
C VAL A 28 0.39 -0.27 13.97
N VAL A 29 -0.14 0.75 13.28
CA VAL A 29 0.18 2.16 13.61
C VAL A 29 -0.33 2.56 15.01
N PRO A 30 -1.57 2.25 15.41
CA PRO A 30 -1.99 2.45 16.80
C PRO A 30 -1.10 1.72 17.80
N ALA A 31 -0.76 0.46 17.57
CA ALA A 31 0.11 -0.33 18.46
C ALA A 31 1.48 0.31 18.63
N PHE A 32 2.10 0.83 17.59
CA PHE A 32 3.38 1.54 17.67
C PHE A 32 3.37 2.76 18.60
N ARG A 33 2.20 3.34 18.85
CA ARG A 33 2.05 4.51 19.75
C ARG A 33 1.88 4.15 21.21
N THR A 34 1.69 2.87 21.52
CA THR A 34 1.43 2.38 22.90
C THR A 34 2.61 1.64 23.50
N VAL A 35 3.62 1.29 22.67
CA VAL A 35 4.78 0.52 23.12
C VAL A 35 5.97 1.42 23.41
N PRO A 36 6.94 0.98 24.28
CA PRO A 36 8.21 1.66 24.47
C PRO A 36 9.01 1.84 23.17
N ALA A 37 9.87 2.85 23.12
CA ALA A 37 10.65 3.21 21.93
C ALA A 37 11.49 2.05 21.38
N GLN A 38 12.12 1.26 22.25
CA GLN A 38 12.90 0.08 21.87
C GLN A 38 12.04 -0.94 21.11
N VAL A 39 10.84 -1.22 21.65
CA VAL A 39 9.89 -2.17 21.08
C VAL A 39 9.36 -1.66 19.72
N TYR A 40 9.03 -0.37 19.64
CA TYR A 40 8.62 0.26 18.40
C TYR A 40 9.68 0.10 17.31
N ILE A 41 10.95 0.47 17.60
CA ILE A 41 12.04 0.40 16.61
C ILE A 41 12.23 -1.04 16.14
N TRP A 42 12.33 -1.98 17.09
CA TRP A 42 12.50 -3.39 16.76
C TRP A 42 11.35 -3.96 15.92
N MET A 43 10.10 -3.70 16.35
CA MET A 43 8.91 -4.17 15.60
C MET A 43 8.83 -3.55 14.21
N HIS A 44 9.12 -2.25 14.07
CA HIS A 44 9.11 -1.59 12.78
C HIS A 44 10.14 -2.22 11.83
N GLN A 45 11.37 -2.42 12.30
CA GLN A 45 12.44 -3.06 11.52
C GLN A 45 12.09 -4.48 11.10
N VAL A 46 11.48 -5.26 11.99
CA VAL A 46 11.07 -6.65 11.68
C VAL A 46 9.92 -6.67 10.70
N LEU A 47 8.83 -5.96 10.97
CA LEU A 47 7.64 -5.95 10.12
C LEU A 47 7.94 -5.42 8.72
N ASP A 48 8.75 -4.36 8.63
CA ASP A 48 9.11 -3.74 7.36
C ASP A 48 9.83 -4.73 6.42
N ARG A 49 10.77 -5.55 6.95
CA ARG A 49 11.45 -6.58 6.16
C ARG A 49 10.51 -7.59 5.52
N TYR A 50 9.43 -7.96 6.21
CA TYR A 50 8.45 -8.91 5.68
C TYR A 50 7.47 -8.22 4.74
N ILE A 51 7.00 -7.02 5.08
CA ILE A 51 6.05 -6.24 4.28
C ILE A 51 6.69 -5.83 2.94
N GLU A 52 7.94 -5.37 2.93
CA GLU A 52 8.64 -4.95 1.71
C GLU A 52 8.86 -6.10 0.71
N ARG A 53 8.79 -7.35 1.14
CA ARG A 53 8.95 -8.50 0.23
C ARG A 53 7.73 -8.72 -0.65
N TYR A 54 6.52 -8.58 -0.13
CA TYR A 54 5.31 -8.94 -0.87
C TYR A 54 4.55 -7.73 -1.42
N MET A 55 4.59 -6.58 -0.73
CA MET A 55 3.80 -5.40 -1.12
C MET A 55 4.17 -4.84 -2.50
N PRO A 56 5.46 -4.64 -2.86
CA PRO A 56 5.82 -4.20 -4.21
C PRO A 56 5.42 -5.22 -5.27
N PHE A 57 5.53 -6.52 -4.96
CA PHE A 57 5.13 -7.58 -5.88
C PHE A 57 3.63 -7.57 -6.14
N THR A 58 2.79 -7.47 -5.10
CA THR A 58 1.33 -7.38 -5.27
C THR A 58 0.90 -6.12 -6.00
N ALA A 59 1.54 -4.99 -5.74
CA ALA A 59 1.29 -3.76 -6.48
C ALA A 59 1.64 -3.90 -7.98
N GLY A 60 2.84 -4.40 -8.28
CA GLY A 60 3.30 -4.65 -9.64
C GLY A 60 2.38 -5.62 -10.39
N PHE A 61 1.99 -6.72 -9.75
CA PHE A 61 1.08 -7.68 -10.32
C PHE A 61 -0.32 -7.07 -10.59
N THR A 62 -0.84 -6.25 -9.67
CA THR A 62 -2.11 -5.53 -9.87
C THR A 62 -2.03 -4.55 -11.05
N ILE A 63 -0.93 -3.81 -11.18
CA ILE A 63 -0.72 -2.88 -12.29
C ILE A 63 -0.68 -3.63 -13.63
N LEU A 64 0.12 -4.70 -13.73
CA LEU A 64 0.27 -5.46 -14.96
C LEU A 64 -1.03 -6.14 -15.39
N THR A 65 -1.73 -6.80 -14.45
CA THR A 65 -3.01 -7.43 -14.75
C THR A 65 -4.10 -6.41 -15.05
N GLY A 66 -4.08 -5.24 -14.40
CA GLY A 66 -4.98 -4.11 -14.67
C GLY A 66 -4.77 -3.52 -16.07
N LEU A 67 -3.52 -3.30 -16.50
CA LEU A 67 -3.20 -2.85 -17.85
C LEU A 67 -3.67 -3.87 -18.89
N GLY A 68 -3.36 -5.16 -18.69
CA GLY A 68 -3.85 -6.23 -19.56
C GLY A 68 -5.38 -6.26 -19.65
N LEU A 69 -6.07 -6.05 -18.51
CA LEU A 69 -7.52 -5.96 -18.49
C LEU A 69 -8.04 -4.75 -19.27
N ALA A 70 -7.40 -3.58 -19.16
CA ALA A 70 -7.80 -2.37 -19.87
C ALA A 70 -7.79 -2.56 -21.40
N PHE A 71 -6.80 -3.29 -21.93
CA PHE A 71 -6.75 -3.63 -23.36
C PHE A 71 -7.93 -4.51 -23.82
N LEU A 72 -8.43 -5.37 -22.94
CA LEU A 72 -9.51 -6.31 -23.26
C LEU A 72 -10.91 -5.76 -22.95
N GLN A 73 -11.03 -4.55 -22.39
CA GLN A 73 -12.33 -3.94 -22.11
C GLN A 73 -12.93 -3.34 -23.39
N PRO A 74 -14.15 -3.80 -23.79
CA PRO A 74 -14.79 -3.31 -25.01
C PRO A 74 -15.42 -1.92 -24.87
N GLY A 75 -15.77 -1.51 -23.65
CA GLY A 75 -16.44 -0.24 -23.37
C GLY A 75 -15.49 0.85 -22.88
N THR A 76 -15.81 2.11 -23.18
CA THR A 76 -15.01 3.27 -22.74
C THR A 76 -15.01 3.41 -21.23
N TRP A 77 -16.16 3.40 -20.57
CA TRP A 77 -16.27 3.60 -19.12
C TRP A 77 -15.60 2.50 -18.30
N PRO A 78 -15.82 1.19 -18.59
CA PRO A 78 -15.07 0.13 -17.90
C PRO A 78 -13.55 0.28 -18.06
N ARG A 79 -13.09 0.66 -19.26
CA ARG A 79 -11.65 0.89 -19.50
C ARG A 79 -11.11 2.06 -18.70
N VAL A 80 -11.82 3.18 -18.64
CA VAL A 80 -11.44 4.36 -17.84
C VAL A 80 -11.34 4.00 -16.36
N LEU A 81 -12.30 3.26 -15.83
CA LEU A 81 -12.28 2.83 -14.42
C LEU A 81 -11.12 1.87 -14.11
N VAL A 82 -10.82 0.93 -15.01
CA VAL A 82 -9.66 0.05 -14.84
C VAL A 82 -8.36 0.86 -14.85
N LEU A 83 -8.21 1.81 -15.77
CA LEU A 83 -7.02 2.67 -15.85
C LEU A 83 -6.91 3.59 -14.62
N ALA A 84 -8.03 4.10 -14.08
CA ALA A 84 -8.05 4.83 -12.82
C ALA A 84 -7.55 3.96 -11.66
N GLY A 85 -8.00 2.71 -11.57
CA GLY A 85 -7.50 1.74 -10.57
C GLY A 85 -6.00 1.49 -10.69
N VAL A 86 -5.50 1.34 -11.91
CA VAL A 86 -4.05 1.20 -12.19
C VAL A 86 -3.30 2.46 -11.74
N LEU A 87 -3.80 3.64 -12.07
CA LEU A 87 -3.18 4.92 -11.69
C LEU A 87 -3.12 5.09 -10.17
N PHE A 88 -4.22 4.80 -9.46
CA PHE A 88 -4.23 4.86 -8.00
C PHE A 88 -3.25 3.85 -7.38
N THR A 89 -3.13 2.62 -7.93
CA THR A 89 -2.14 1.64 -7.45
C THR A 89 -0.71 2.13 -7.70
N ALA A 90 -0.43 2.71 -8.85
CA ALA A 90 0.86 3.31 -9.16
C ALA A 90 1.19 4.50 -8.22
N THR A 91 0.18 5.32 -7.89
CA THR A 91 0.32 6.41 -6.91
C THR A 91 0.71 5.88 -5.52
N VAL A 92 0.11 4.77 -5.07
CA VAL A 92 0.52 4.10 -3.81
C VAL A 92 1.98 3.69 -3.87
N SER A 93 2.42 3.10 -4.98
CA SER A 93 3.82 2.68 -5.17
C SER A 93 4.78 3.87 -5.15
N ALA A 94 4.42 4.98 -5.80
CA ALA A 94 5.22 6.20 -5.79
C ALA A 94 5.33 6.81 -4.38
N ILE A 95 4.21 6.94 -3.65
CA ILE A 95 4.21 7.43 -2.26
C ILE A 95 5.07 6.52 -1.37
N SER A 96 4.98 5.19 -1.56
CA SER A 96 5.79 4.23 -0.82
C SER A 96 7.28 4.46 -1.10
N GLN A 97 7.67 4.49 -2.36
CA GLN A 97 9.06 4.56 -2.78
C GLN A 97 9.74 5.88 -2.39
N PHE A 98 9.06 7.01 -2.62
CA PHE A 98 9.63 8.33 -2.40
C PHE A 98 9.30 8.94 -1.03
N GLY A 99 8.33 8.38 -0.31
CA GLY A 99 7.89 8.87 0.99
C GLY A 99 8.21 7.91 2.15
N ASN A 100 7.55 6.74 2.20
CA ASN A 100 7.69 5.83 3.34
C ASN A 100 9.06 5.12 3.40
N VAL A 101 9.59 4.66 2.26
CA VAL A 101 10.89 3.94 2.22
C VAL A 101 12.04 4.79 2.79
N PRO A 102 12.20 6.08 2.47
CA PRO A 102 13.21 6.92 3.12
C PRO A 102 13.05 7.01 4.65
N LEU A 103 11.81 7.05 5.15
CA LEU A 103 11.54 7.06 6.59
C LEU A 103 11.85 5.70 7.22
N ASN A 104 11.49 4.59 6.56
CA ASN A 104 11.83 3.23 6.99
C ASN A 104 13.36 3.07 7.12
N LYS A 105 14.14 3.55 6.14
CA LYS A 105 15.61 3.52 6.20
C LYS A 105 16.16 4.25 7.42
N ARG A 106 15.54 5.35 7.83
CA ARG A 106 15.94 6.05 9.07
C ARG A 106 15.66 5.20 10.32
N VAL A 107 14.50 4.54 10.40
CA VAL A 107 14.19 3.62 11.52
C VAL A 107 15.13 2.42 11.52
N HIS A 108 15.50 1.90 10.35
CA HIS A 108 16.48 0.80 10.24
C HIS A 108 17.88 1.19 10.72
N ALA A 109 18.26 2.46 10.65
CA ALA A 109 19.52 2.98 11.16
C ALA A 109 19.53 3.19 12.69
N TRP A 110 18.37 3.15 13.35
CA TRP A 110 18.29 3.32 14.81
C TRP A 110 18.64 2.02 15.55
N ASN A 111 19.37 2.18 16.68
CA ASN A 111 19.62 1.07 17.59
C ASN A 111 18.48 0.99 18.63
N PRO A 112 17.75 -0.12 18.73
CA PRO A 112 16.72 -0.28 19.76
C PRO A 112 17.24 -0.12 21.20
N GLU A 113 18.49 -0.52 21.48
CA GLU A 113 19.09 -0.41 22.82
C GLU A 113 19.51 1.02 23.17
N ALA A 114 19.66 1.90 22.17
CA ALA A 114 19.99 3.30 22.33
C ALA A 114 19.07 4.16 21.44
N PRO A 115 17.78 4.24 21.74
CA PRO A 115 16.80 4.92 20.90
C PRO A 115 17.06 6.43 20.85
N PRO A 116 16.75 7.07 19.71
CA PRO A 116 16.83 8.53 19.60
C PRO A 116 15.83 9.22 20.53
N PRO A 117 15.96 10.55 20.74
CA PRO A 117 15.05 11.30 21.59
C PRO A 117 13.57 11.07 21.22
N PRO A 118 12.66 10.97 22.21
CA PRO A 118 11.23 10.69 21.96
C PRO A 118 10.57 11.64 20.96
N GLY A 119 10.96 12.91 20.95
CA GLY A 119 10.45 13.90 19.99
C GLY A 119 10.86 13.64 18.53
N GLU A 120 12.00 12.99 18.29
CA GLU A 120 12.41 12.58 16.95
C GLU A 120 11.58 11.40 16.45
N ILE A 121 11.40 10.40 17.31
CA ILE A 121 10.56 9.22 17.02
C ILE A 121 9.13 9.67 16.71
N ALA A 122 8.56 10.53 17.55
CA ALA A 122 7.19 11.01 17.37
C ALA A 122 7.00 11.76 16.04
N ARG A 123 7.94 12.65 15.68
CA ARG A 123 7.88 13.37 14.39
C ARG A 123 7.99 12.43 13.19
N LEU A 124 8.91 11.45 13.23
CA LEU A 124 9.07 10.48 12.16
C LEU A 124 7.81 9.62 12.01
N LEU A 125 7.29 9.08 13.11
CA LEU A 125 6.09 8.25 13.12
C LEU A 125 4.86 9.02 12.62
N ALA A 126 4.72 10.30 12.98
CA ALA A 126 3.64 11.15 12.50
C ALA A 126 3.71 11.36 10.98
N SER A 127 4.90 11.65 10.44
CA SER A 127 5.14 11.82 9.00
C SER A 127 4.88 10.51 8.25
N TRP A 128 5.40 9.41 8.75
CA TRP A 128 5.19 8.07 8.19
C TRP A 128 3.71 7.70 8.15
N ARG A 129 2.99 7.92 9.27
CA ARG A 129 1.53 7.68 9.36
C ARG A 129 0.74 8.50 8.34
N ARG A 130 1.07 9.79 8.19
CA ARG A 130 0.37 10.65 7.22
C ARG A 130 0.50 10.12 5.80
N LEU A 131 1.71 9.76 5.37
CA LEU A 131 1.94 9.15 4.06
C LEU A 131 1.23 7.80 3.94
N HIS A 132 1.26 6.99 4.99
CA HIS A 132 0.58 5.71 5.02
C HIS A 132 -0.94 5.85 4.84
N LEU A 133 -1.57 6.82 5.49
CA LEU A 133 -3.01 7.07 5.33
C LEU A 133 -3.35 7.53 3.91
N VAL A 134 -2.54 8.38 3.29
CA VAL A 134 -2.75 8.81 1.89
C VAL A 134 -2.68 7.62 0.94
N ARG A 135 -1.66 6.77 1.08
CA ARG A 135 -1.56 5.57 0.23
C ARG A 135 -2.66 4.54 0.50
N THR A 136 -3.13 4.42 1.75
CA THR A 136 -4.27 3.55 2.08
C THR A 136 -5.55 4.06 1.42
N GLY A 137 -5.83 5.36 1.50
CA GLY A 137 -6.96 5.98 0.79
C GLY A 137 -6.87 5.78 -0.73
N SER A 138 -5.70 5.99 -1.32
CA SER A 138 -5.48 5.74 -2.76
C SER A 138 -5.70 4.28 -3.13
N SER A 139 -5.28 3.33 -2.28
CA SER A 139 -5.50 1.90 -2.55
C SER A 139 -6.97 1.50 -2.49
N ILE A 140 -7.74 2.10 -1.58
CA ILE A 140 -9.21 1.91 -1.51
C ILE A 140 -9.86 2.46 -2.79
N LEU A 141 -9.46 3.65 -3.26
CA LEU A 141 -9.94 4.21 -4.52
C LEU A 141 -9.60 3.32 -5.72
N ALA A 142 -8.42 2.69 -5.72
CA ALA A 142 -8.05 1.69 -6.73
C ALA A 142 -9.03 0.51 -6.73
N LEU A 143 -9.32 -0.06 -5.56
CA LEU A 143 -10.25 -1.18 -5.42
C LEU A 143 -11.66 -0.80 -5.90
N LEU A 144 -12.16 0.35 -5.47
CA LEU A 144 -13.48 0.84 -5.89
C LEU A 144 -13.55 1.06 -7.40
N SER A 145 -12.47 1.55 -8.02
CA SER A 145 -12.38 1.73 -9.47
C SER A 145 -12.44 0.38 -10.21
N PHE A 146 -11.68 -0.62 -9.76
CA PHE A 146 -11.72 -1.96 -10.35
C PHE A 146 -13.08 -2.65 -10.17
N VAL A 147 -13.70 -2.53 -8.98
CA VAL A 147 -15.05 -3.05 -8.73
C VAL A 147 -16.07 -2.32 -9.61
N GLY A 148 -16.03 -0.98 -9.65
CA GLY A 148 -16.90 -0.16 -10.49
C GLY A 148 -16.84 -0.56 -11.96
N ALA A 149 -15.64 -0.88 -12.48
CA ALA A 149 -15.49 -1.37 -13.84
C ALA A 149 -16.25 -2.68 -14.13
N THR A 150 -16.55 -3.47 -13.12
CA THR A 150 -17.37 -4.70 -13.28
C THR A 150 -18.87 -4.42 -13.31
N LEU A 151 -19.30 -3.31 -12.73
CA LEU A 151 -20.71 -2.94 -12.61
C LEU A 151 -21.24 -2.16 -13.82
N VAL A 152 -20.36 -1.50 -14.57
CA VAL A 152 -20.73 -0.66 -15.74
C VAL A 152 -20.44 -1.35 -17.09
N ARG A 153 -20.33 -2.67 -17.09
CA ARG A 153 -20.12 -3.50 -18.29
C ARG A 153 -21.37 -3.63 -19.12
#